data_a82435b55e442eed084be5f6eae8d6a9
#
_entry.id   a82435b55e442eed084be5f6eae8d6a9
#
_cell.length_a   1.000
_cell.length_b   1.000
_cell.length_c   1.000
_cell.angle_alpha   90.00
_cell.angle_beta   90.00
_cell.angle_gamma   90.00
#
_symmetry.space_group_name_H-M   'P 1'
#
loop_
_entity.id
_entity.type
_entity.pdbx_description
1 polymer ?
#
loop_
_entity_poly.entity_id
_entity_poly.type
_entity_poly.pdbx_seq_one_letter_code
_entity_poly.pdbx_strand_id
1 'polypeptide(L)'
;MRVLKYLLLFFTASAWAQPSADLVRQLREGGYVLYMRHTSTDFSQNDSRMTSYEDCENQRNLTDKGRAEARDIGAHVKRLRIPIGEVLASPFCRTMESARLAFGKAQAMNEARGGPAQPQDPSRYDGLKKLLSTHVPKGRNVVISSHGNPFHAVAGPPYLAEGEIAVVEPKGDARFSVVGRIRIEDWPSLK
;
A
#
# COMPACT_ATOMS: atom_id res chain seq x y z
N MET A 1 -41.54 17.22 39.06
CA MET A 1 -40.44 17.77 38.27
C MET A 1 -39.56 16.60 37.77
N ARG A 2 -39.60 16.28 36.46
CA ARG A 2 -38.78 15.25 35.85
C ARG A 2 -37.54 15.93 35.24
N VAL A 3 -36.36 15.64 35.76
CA VAL A 3 -35.10 16.13 35.21
C VAL A 3 -34.68 15.19 34.06
N LEU A 4 -34.76 15.70 32.83
CA LEU A 4 -34.34 15.00 31.64
C LEU A 4 -32.79 15.11 31.51
N LYS A 5 -32.06 14.02 31.78
CA LYS A 5 -30.62 13.95 31.61
C LYS A 5 -30.32 13.75 30.11
N TYR A 6 -29.80 14.77 29.46
CA TYR A 6 -29.22 14.67 28.13
C TYR A 6 -27.88 13.97 28.20
N LEU A 7 -27.79 12.76 27.63
CA LEU A 7 -26.56 12.01 27.42
C LEU A 7 -25.86 12.58 26.14
N LEU A 8 -24.85 13.41 26.30
CA LEU A 8 -24.02 13.89 25.22
C LEU A 8 -23.09 12.74 24.78
N LEU A 9 -23.42 12.12 23.65
CA LEU A 9 -22.55 11.18 22.95
C LEU A 9 -21.45 11.97 22.22
N PHE A 10 -20.24 11.97 22.78
CA PHE A 10 -19.05 12.45 22.08
C PHE A 10 -18.65 11.45 20.99
N PHE A 11 -18.98 11.75 19.74
CA PHE A 11 -18.38 11.08 18.59
C PHE A 11 -16.93 11.56 18.49
N THR A 12 -15.97 10.77 18.94
CA THR A 12 -14.55 10.99 18.61
C THR A 12 -14.36 10.59 17.15
N ALA A 13 -14.44 11.55 16.23
CA ALA A 13 -13.94 11.39 14.89
C ALA A 13 -12.43 11.14 14.99
N SER A 14 -11.97 9.94 14.64
CA SER A 14 -10.55 9.66 14.46
C SER A 14 -10.06 10.52 13.32
N ALA A 15 -9.50 11.68 13.64
CA ALA A 15 -8.83 12.54 12.68
C ALA A 15 -7.60 11.75 12.17
N TRP A 16 -7.66 11.28 10.94
CA TRP A 16 -6.52 10.73 10.23
C TRP A 16 -5.52 11.87 10.09
N ALA A 17 -4.38 11.74 10.78
CA ALA A 17 -3.32 12.71 10.65
C ALA A 17 -2.90 12.79 9.17
N GLN A 18 -3.04 13.97 8.56
CA GLN A 18 -2.49 14.25 7.24
C GLN A 18 -0.99 13.93 7.24
N PRO A 19 -0.44 13.38 6.14
CA PRO A 19 0.99 13.11 6.06
C PRO A 19 1.78 14.38 6.39
N SER A 20 2.56 14.34 7.46
CA SER A 20 3.29 15.51 7.94
C SER A 20 4.53 15.80 7.07
N ALA A 21 5.03 17.04 7.09
CA ALA A 21 6.34 17.39 6.50
C ALA A 21 7.46 16.49 7.05
N ASP A 22 7.31 16.01 8.29
CA ASP A 22 8.21 15.05 8.90
C ASP A 22 8.21 13.68 8.20
N LEU A 23 7.08 13.21 7.70
CA LEU A 23 7.00 11.95 6.97
C LEU A 23 7.83 12.01 5.68
N VAL A 24 7.72 13.11 4.93
CA VAL A 24 8.51 13.31 3.70
C VAL A 24 10.02 13.37 4.01
N ARG A 25 10.42 14.08 5.07
CA ARG A 25 11.81 14.11 5.52
C ARG A 25 12.33 12.71 5.85
N GLN A 26 11.56 11.93 6.61
CA GLN A 26 11.89 10.55 6.95
C GLN A 26 12.03 9.67 5.70
N LEU A 27 11.12 9.79 4.73
CA LEU A 27 11.17 9.06 3.47
C LEU A 27 12.39 9.43 2.62
N ARG A 28 12.86 10.70 2.69
CA ARG A 28 14.13 11.12 2.04
C ARG A 28 15.35 10.48 2.68
N GLU A 29 15.33 10.29 3.99
CA GLU A 29 16.40 9.57 4.71
C GLU A 29 16.41 8.08 4.39
N GLY A 30 15.29 7.51 3.95
CA GLY A 30 15.13 6.10 3.65
C GLY A 30 15.05 5.20 4.89
N GLY A 31 15.01 3.89 4.68
CA GLY A 31 14.88 2.91 5.76
C GLY A 31 13.46 2.38 5.93
N TYR A 32 12.56 2.66 5.00
CA TYR A 32 11.14 2.28 5.07
C TYR A 32 10.74 1.31 3.96
N VAL A 33 9.66 0.58 4.21
CA VAL A 33 8.92 -0.15 3.20
C VAL A 33 7.67 0.66 2.84
N LEU A 34 7.49 0.96 1.55
CA LEU A 34 6.32 1.63 0.99
C LEU A 34 5.38 0.55 0.45
N TYR A 35 4.39 0.15 1.23
CA TYR A 35 3.40 -0.82 0.79
C TYR A 35 2.29 -0.10 0.03
N MET A 36 2.24 -0.27 -1.28
CA MET A 36 1.26 0.35 -2.18
C MET A 36 0.18 -0.66 -2.56
N ARG A 37 -1.08 -0.38 -2.31
CA ARG A 37 -2.15 -1.08 -3.00
C ARG A 37 -2.16 -0.60 -4.47
N HIS A 38 -2.31 -1.56 -5.42
CA HIS A 38 -2.48 -1.21 -6.84
C HIS A 38 -3.46 -0.04 -7.02
N THR A 39 -3.28 0.75 -8.06
CA THR A 39 -4.15 1.87 -8.41
C THR A 39 -5.51 1.42 -8.95
N SER A 40 -6.39 2.35 -9.34
CA SER A 40 -7.78 2.09 -9.71
C SER A 40 -7.93 1.01 -10.77
N THR A 41 -8.84 0.05 -10.51
CA THR A 41 -9.11 -1.12 -11.36
C THR A 41 -10.53 -1.14 -11.90
N ASP A 42 -10.74 -1.86 -12.98
CA ASP A 42 -12.05 -2.08 -13.58
C ASP A 42 -12.81 -3.19 -12.82
N PHE A 43 -13.80 -2.82 -12.03
CA PHE A 43 -14.62 -3.75 -11.25
C PHE A 43 -15.63 -4.56 -12.10
N SER A 44 -15.76 -4.28 -13.39
CA SER A 44 -16.49 -5.17 -14.31
C SER A 44 -15.72 -6.44 -14.66
N GLN A 45 -14.39 -6.42 -14.42
CA GLN A 45 -13.48 -7.54 -14.62
C GLN A 45 -13.23 -8.28 -13.30
N ASN A 46 -12.81 -9.54 -13.40
CA ASN A 46 -12.43 -10.37 -12.25
C ASN A 46 -11.33 -11.38 -12.64
N ASP A 47 -10.76 -12.04 -11.63
CA ASP A 47 -9.65 -12.99 -11.82
C ASP A 47 -10.13 -14.45 -11.94
N SER A 48 -11.46 -14.72 -12.07
CA SER A 48 -12.01 -16.09 -11.95
C SER A 48 -11.61 -17.05 -13.09
N ARG A 49 -11.24 -16.50 -14.25
CA ARG A 49 -10.80 -17.28 -15.42
C ARG A 49 -9.29 -17.26 -15.63
N MET A 50 -8.55 -16.61 -14.74
CA MET A 50 -7.10 -16.52 -14.81
C MET A 50 -6.47 -17.92 -14.73
N THR A 51 -5.64 -18.27 -15.70
CA THR A 51 -4.91 -19.55 -15.77
C THR A 51 -3.48 -19.45 -15.25
N SER A 52 -2.86 -18.28 -15.36
CA SER A 52 -1.55 -17.95 -14.80
C SER A 52 -1.43 -16.46 -14.49
N TYR A 53 -0.36 -16.04 -13.85
CA TYR A 53 -0.14 -14.61 -13.59
C TYR A 53 0.20 -13.80 -14.85
N GLU A 54 0.62 -14.44 -15.93
CA GLU A 54 0.87 -13.81 -17.24
C GLU A 54 -0.42 -13.64 -18.06
N ASP A 55 -1.49 -14.33 -17.69
CA ASP A 55 -2.80 -14.28 -18.34
C ASP A 55 -3.56 -13.01 -17.96
N CYS A 56 -3.06 -11.85 -18.42
CA CYS A 56 -3.64 -10.55 -18.06
C CYS A 56 -5.04 -10.32 -18.63
N GLU A 57 -5.39 -10.96 -19.75
CA GLU A 57 -6.70 -10.82 -20.39
C GLU A 57 -7.83 -11.35 -19.49
N ASN A 58 -7.54 -12.35 -18.65
CA ASN A 58 -8.47 -12.97 -17.72
C ASN A 58 -8.28 -12.48 -16.28
N GLN A 59 -7.66 -11.31 -16.08
CA GLN A 59 -7.52 -10.67 -14.78
C GLN A 59 -8.30 -9.35 -14.70
N ARG A 60 -8.57 -8.90 -13.49
CA ARG A 60 -9.01 -7.53 -13.23
C ARG A 60 -7.83 -6.58 -13.40
N ASN A 61 -7.89 -5.71 -14.40
CA ASN A 61 -6.82 -4.82 -14.78
C ASN A 61 -7.03 -3.37 -14.31
N LEU A 62 -5.99 -2.55 -14.47
CA LEU A 62 -6.08 -1.12 -14.22
C LEU A 62 -7.01 -0.45 -15.24
N THR A 63 -7.73 0.55 -14.79
CA THR A 63 -8.39 1.52 -15.68
C THR A 63 -7.37 2.51 -16.23
N ASP A 64 -7.74 3.30 -17.24
CA ASP A 64 -6.89 4.42 -17.70
C ASP A 64 -6.66 5.45 -16.58
N LYS A 65 -7.68 5.67 -15.71
CA LYS A 65 -7.54 6.44 -14.49
C LYS A 65 -6.47 5.84 -13.58
N GLY A 66 -6.50 4.52 -13.34
CA GLY A 66 -5.50 3.85 -12.51
C GLY A 66 -4.08 3.96 -13.07
N ARG A 67 -3.93 3.90 -14.39
CA ARG A 67 -2.64 4.13 -15.07
C ARG A 67 -2.13 5.56 -14.89
N ALA A 68 -3.02 6.55 -14.98
CA ALA A 68 -2.69 7.95 -14.70
C ALA A 68 -2.28 8.15 -13.23
N GLU A 69 -3.06 7.64 -12.29
CA GLU A 69 -2.76 7.66 -10.85
C GLU A 69 -1.38 7.09 -10.53
N ALA A 70 -1.03 5.95 -11.13
CA ALA A 70 0.30 5.34 -10.92
C ALA A 70 1.44 6.24 -11.42
N ARG A 71 1.30 6.88 -12.59
CA ARG A 71 2.28 7.84 -13.11
C ARG A 71 2.40 9.07 -12.22
N ASP A 72 1.29 9.58 -11.72
CA ASP A 72 1.24 10.76 -10.84
C ASP A 72 1.94 10.47 -9.51
N ILE A 73 1.71 9.31 -8.90
CA ILE A 73 2.45 8.86 -7.72
C ILE A 73 3.96 8.89 -8.01
N GLY A 74 4.38 8.34 -9.14
CA GLY A 74 5.80 8.32 -9.53
C GLY A 74 6.38 9.73 -9.73
N ALA A 75 5.63 10.64 -10.35
CA ALA A 75 6.02 12.04 -10.52
C ALA A 75 6.21 12.74 -9.16
N HIS A 76 5.30 12.52 -8.21
CA HIS A 76 5.40 13.06 -6.86
C HIS A 76 6.58 12.49 -6.07
N VAL A 77 6.80 11.17 -6.11
CA VAL A 77 7.96 10.51 -5.48
C VAL A 77 9.26 11.13 -6.00
N LYS A 78 9.36 11.36 -7.31
CA LYS A 78 10.52 12.02 -7.94
C LYS A 78 10.64 13.48 -7.51
N ARG A 79 9.55 14.27 -7.56
CA ARG A 79 9.51 15.67 -7.13
C ARG A 79 9.97 15.84 -5.68
N LEU A 80 9.51 14.94 -4.82
CA LEU A 80 9.86 14.93 -3.39
C LEU A 80 11.25 14.34 -3.10
N ARG A 81 11.97 13.87 -4.13
CA ARG A 81 13.30 13.25 -4.00
C ARG A 81 13.32 12.08 -3.01
N ILE A 82 12.25 11.28 -2.98
CA ILE A 82 12.18 10.08 -2.16
C ILE A 82 13.00 8.97 -2.84
N PRO A 83 14.10 8.48 -2.23
CA PRO A 83 14.96 7.48 -2.86
C PRO A 83 14.26 6.12 -2.84
N ILE A 84 14.12 5.50 -4.02
CA ILE A 84 13.54 4.16 -4.20
C ILE A 84 14.64 3.17 -4.58
N GLY A 85 14.80 2.13 -3.78
CA GLY A 85 15.67 0.99 -4.04
C GLY A 85 14.94 -0.11 -4.80
N GLU A 86 14.68 -1.25 -4.16
CA GLU A 86 13.96 -2.36 -4.75
C GLU A 86 12.47 -2.05 -4.90
N VAL A 87 11.86 -2.60 -5.96
CA VAL A 87 10.43 -2.52 -6.21
C VAL A 87 9.92 -3.94 -6.43
N LEU A 88 9.31 -4.49 -5.40
CA LEU A 88 8.68 -5.80 -5.39
C LEU A 88 7.19 -5.64 -5.70
N ALA A 89 6.62 -6.60 -6.40
CA ALA A 89 5.19 -6.58 -6.70
C ALA A 89 4.57 -7.97 -6.61
N SER A 90 3.34 -8.04 -6.15
CA SER A 90 2.51 -9.21 -6.39
C SER A 90 2.53 -9.55 -7.89
N PRO A 91 2.55 -10.83 -8.28
CA PRO A 91 2.67 -11.20 -9.70
C PRO A 91 1.42 -10.87 -10.55
N PHE A 92 0.32 -10.41 -9.95
CA PHE A 92 -0.85 -9.97 -10.69
C PHE A 92 -0.55 -8.80 -11.63
N CYS A 93 -1.16 -8.77 -12.82
CA CYS A 93 -0.91 -7.75 -13.83
C CYS A 93 -1.13 -6.33 -13.32
N ARG A 94 -2.21 -6.06 -12.58
CA ARG A 94 -2.52 -4.74 -12.00
C ARG A 94 -1.46 -4.22 -11.02
N THR A 95 -0.86 -5.09 -10.23
CA THR A 95 0.19 -4.73 -9.26
C THR A 95 1.53 -4.51 -9.94
N MET A 96 1.88 -5.37 -10.88
CA MET A 96 3.07 -5.24 -11.71
C MET A 96 3.02 -3.96 -12.57
N GLU A 97 1.87 -3.68 -13.20
CA GLU A 97 1.66 -2.48 -14.01
C GLU A 97 1.73 -1.21 -13.16
N SER A 98 1.02 -1.16 -12.01
CA SER A 98 1.09 -0.03 -11.08
C SER A 98 2.53 0.28 -10.66
N ALA A 99 3.31 -0.75 -10.30
CA ALA A 99 4.70 -0.59 -9.89
C ALA A 99 5.58 -0.08 -11.02
N ARG A 100 5.44 -0.62 -12.24
CA ARG A 100 6.23 -0.18 -13.41
C ARG A 100 5.92 1.26 -13.80
N LEU A 101 4.64 1.64 -13.79
CA LEU A 101 4.22 3.01 -14.13
C LEU A 101 4.70 4.03 -13.09
N ALA A 102 4.65 3.69 -11.79
CA ALA A 102 5.05 4.59 -10.72
C ALA A 102 6.58 4.65 -10.53
N PHE A 103 7.28 3.52 -10.61
CA PHE A 103 8.68 3.43 -10.19
C PHE A 103 9.63 2.95 -11.30
N GLY A 104 9.15 2.74 -12.53
CA GLY A 104 9.95 2.36 -13.69
C GLY A 104 10.40 0.88 -13.72
N LYS A 105 10.15 0.12 -12.67
CA LYS A 105 10.54 -1.29 -12.52
C LYS A 105 9.59 -2.05 -11.61
N ALA A 106 9.59 -3.38 -11.71
CA ALA A 106 8.91 -4.28 -10.78
C ALA A 106 9.50 -5.68 -10.87
N GLN A 107 9.76 -6.29 -9.73
CA GLN A 107 10.14 -7.68 -9.60
C GLN A 107 8.98 -8.45 -8.98
N ALA A 108 8.52 -9.50 -9.64
CA ALA A 108 7.43 -10.34 -9.12
C ALA A 108 7.87 -11.07 -7.81
N MET A 109 6.98 -11.02 -6.80
CA MET A 109 7.22 -11.61 -5.49
C MET A 109 5.95 -12.32 -5.02
N ASN A 110 6.01 -13.64 -4.90
CA ASN A 110 4.85 -14.46 -4.55
C ASN A 110 4.32 -14.18 -3.13
N GLU A 111 5.19 -13.78 -2.22
CA GLU A 111 4.86 -13.41 -0.84
C GLU A 111 3.95 -12.18 -0.78
N ALA A 112 3.99 -11.33 -1.81
CA ALA A 112 3.12 -10.15 -1.93
C ALA A 112 1.78 -10.44 -2.64
N ARG A 113 1.51 -11.69 -3.07
CA ARG A 113 0.30 -12.02 -3.82
C ARG A 113 -0.99 -11.81 -3.02
N GLY A 114 -2.09 -11.55 -3.74
CA GLY A 114 -3.43 -11.44 -3.17
C GLY A 114 -3.90 -12.68 -2.42
N GLY A 115 -5.03 -12.57 -1.79
CA GLY A 115 -5.69 -13.62 -1.01
C GLY A 115 -6.70 -13.03 -0.04
N PRO A 116 -7.34 -13.81 0.83
CA PRO A 116 -8.37 -13.35 1.74
C PRO A 116 -7.82 -12.39 2.80
N ALA A 117 -8.64 -11.43 3.24
CA ALA A 117 -8.29 -10.51 4.33
C ALA A 117 -8.27 -11.21 5.70
N GLN A 118 -8.96 -12.33 5.80
CA GLN A 118 -8.96 -13.21 6.96
C GLN A 118 -8.66 -14.64 6.47
N PRO A 119 -7.39 -15.01 6.34
CA PRO A 119 -7.01 -16.32 5.85
C PRO A 119 -7.35 -17.40 6.89
N GLN A 120 -7.83 -18.57 6.41
CA GLN A 120 -8.06 -19.75 7.29
C GLN A 120 -6.72 -20.29 7.80
N ASP A 121 -5.66 -20.21 6.99
CA ASP A 121 -4.30 -20.55 7.38
C ASP A 121 -3.61 -19.30 7.96
N PRO A 122 -3.30 -19.26 9.27
CA PRO A 122 -2.63 -18.12 9.91
C PRO A 122 -1.25 -17.82 9.32
N SER A 123 -0.56 -18.81 8.75
CA SER A 123 0.77 -18.65 8.12
C SER A 123 0.71 -18.07 6.70
N ARG A 124 -0.49 -17.94 6.11
CA ARG A 124 -0.70 -17.52 4.72
C ARG A 124 0.11 -16.29 4.31
N TYR A 125 0.35 -15.37 5.24
CA TYR A 125 1.05 -14.11 5.00
C TYR A 125 2.35 -13.95 5.80
N ASP A 126 2.95 -15.03 6.30
CA ASP A 126 4.22 -14.96 7.04
C ASP A 126 5.36 -14.44 6.16
N GLY A 127 5.38 -14.82 4.87
CA GLY A 127 6.32 -14.27 3.90
C GLY A 127 6.16 -12.74 3.73
N LEU A 128 4.93 -12.24 3.68
CA LEU A 128 4.67 -10.79 3.64
C LEU A 128 5.10 -10.10 4.93
N LYS A 129 4.80 -10.67 6.11
CA LYS A 129 5.28 -10.13 7.39
C LYS A 129 6.80 -10.04 7.42
N LYS A 130 7.50 -11.07 6.91
CA LYS A 130 8.95 -11.06 6.77
C LYS A 130 9.43 -9.92 5.87
N LEU A 131 8.82 -9.71 4.71
CA LEU A 131 9.16 -8.60 3.81
C LEU A 131 8.97 -7.24 4.49
N LEU A 132 7.85 -7.02 5.21
CA LEU A 132 7.53 -5.79 5.91
C LEU A 132 8.45 -5.50 7.11
N SER A 133 9.04 -6.55 7.69
CA SER A 133 9.91 -6.45 8.87
C SER A 133 11.40 -6.48 8.55
N THR A 134 11.78 -6.77 7.30
CA THR A 134 13.17 -6.85 6.87
C THR A 134 13.80 -5.46 6.87
N HIS A 135 14.94 -5.33 7.52
CA HIS A 135 15.67 -4.06 7.60
C HIS A 135 15.95 -3.48 6.21
N VAL A 136 15.62 -2.22 6.04
CA VAL A 136 15.92 -1.43 4.84
C VAL A 136 17.05 -0.46 5.19
N PRO A 137 18.19 -0.47 4.48
CA PRO A 137 19.27 0.49 4.73
C PRO A 137 18.82 1.94 4.50
N LYS A 138 19.41 2.88 5.26
CA LYS A 138 19.27 4.32 5.01
C LYS A 138 19.70 4.67 3.58
N GLY A 139 19.18 5.79 3.06
CA GLY A 139 19.44 6.25 1.70
C GLY A 139 18.56 5.61 0.62
N ARG A 140 17.68 4.67 0.97
CA ARG A 140 16.71 4.08 0.05
C ARG A 140 15.48 3.54 0.79
N ASN A 141 14.36 3.45 0.09
CA ASN A 141 13.16 2.75 0.54
C ASN A 141 12.90 1.55 -0.38
N VAL A 142 12.24 0.53 0.14
CA VAL A 142 11.74 -0.61 -0.65
C VAL A 142 10.27 -0.39 -0.93
N VAL A 143 9.81 -0.66 -2.16
CA VAL A 143 8.38 -0.64 -2.51
C VAL A 143 7.86 -2.07 -2.58
N ILE A 144 6.65 -2.28 -2.06
CA ILE A 144 5.87 -3.51 -2.26
C ILE A 144 4.52 -3.11 -2.86
N SER A 145 4.34 -3.32 -4.17
CA SER A 145 3.05 -3.13 -4.84
C SER A 145 2.21 -4.39 -4.71
N SER A 146 1.06 -4.30 -4.07
CA SER A 146 0.25 -5.46 -3.74
C SER A 146 -1.26 -5.11 -3.65
N HIS A 147 -1.98 -5.76 -2.74
CA HIS A 147 -3.44 -5.69 -2.61
C HIS A 147 -3.84 -5.24 -1.20
N GLY A 148 -5.11 -4.84 -1.04
CA GLY A 148 -5.63 -4.43 0.27
C GLY A 148 -5.76 -5.60 1.26
N ASN A 149 -6.23 -6.76 0.81
CA ASN A 149 -6.46 -7.92 1.68
C ASN A 149 -5.23 -8.42 2.43
N PRO A 150 -4.07 -8.66 1.76
CA PRO A 150 -2.86 -9.08 2.45
C PRO A 150 -2.40 -8.10 3.53
N PHE A 151 -2.44 -6.80 3.20
CA PHE A 151 -2.04 -5.77 4.16
C PHE A 151 -2.99 -5.71 5.35
N HIS A 152 -4.32 -5.76 5.08
CA HIS A 152 -5.32 -5.79 6.15
C HIS A 152 -5.15 -7.00 7.07
N ALA A 153 -4.82 -8.17 6.51
CA ALA A 153 -4.60 -9.39 7.28
C ALA A 153 -3.40 -9.29 8.25
N VAL A 154 -2.36 -8.55 7.90
CA VAL A 154 -1.12 -8.47 8.71
C VAL A 154 -1.01 -7.19 9.53
N ALA A 155 -1.61 -6.09 9.10
CA ALA A 155 -1.53 -4.78 9.74
C ALA A 155 -2.84 -4.34 10.43
N GLY A 156 -3.96 -5.05 10.16
CA GLY A 156 -5.27 -4.69 10.67
C GLY A 156 -5.91 -3.48 9.96
N PRO A 157 -7.02 -2.98 10.52
CA PRO A 157 -7.71 -1.82 9.99
C PRO A 157 -6.88 -0.54 10.13
N PRO A 158 -7.21 0.46 9.30
CA PRO A 158 -8.21 0.46 8.25
C PRO A 158 -7.69 -0.14 6.95
N TYR A 159 -8.62 -0.55 6.08
CA TYR A 159 -8.32 -1.09 4.76
C TYR A 159 -7.70 -0.01 3.85
N LEU A 160 -6.68 -0.37 3.06
CA LEU A 160 -6.05 0.55 2.11
C LEU A 160 -6.99 0.85 0.92
N ALA A 161 -7.14 2.13 0.57
CA ALA A 161 -7.75 2.51 -0.70
C ALA A 161 -6.88 2.12 -1.90
N GLU A 162 -7.45 2.06 -3.11
CA GLU A 162 -6.65 1.85 -4.33
C GLU A 162 -5.69 3.04 -4.52
N GLY A 163 -4.42 2.74 -4.81
CA GLY A 163 -3.34 3.73 -4.92
C GLY A 163 -2.79 4.26 -3.59
N GLU A 164 -3.40 3.90 -2.45
CA GLU A 164 -2.89 4.32 -1.14
C GLU A 164 -1.60 3.59 -0.79
N ILE A 165 -0.66 4.33 -0.19
CA ILE A 165 0.63 3.81 0.29
C ILE A 165 0.66 3.86 1.81
N ALA A 166 0.88 2.70 2.44
CA ALA A 166 1.27 2.63 3.84
C ALA A 166 2.80 2.73 3.96
N VAL A 167 3.27 3.64 4.81
CA VAL A 167 4.68 3.77 5.15
C VAL A 167 4.96 2.89 6.36
N VAL A 168 5.80 1.90 6.17
CA VAL A 168 6.10 0.87 7.16
C VAL A 168 7.54 0.99 7.62
N GLU A 169 7.73 1.08 8.92
CA GLU A 169 9.04 1.00 9.58
C GLU A 169 9.32 -0.45 9.97
N PRO A 170 10.32 -1.12 9.36
CA PRO A 170 10.73 -2.45 9.75
C PRO A 170 11.34 -2.48 11.15
N LYS A 171 11.00 -3.50 11.96
CA LYS A 171 11.52 -3.67 13.33
C LYS A 171 12.28 -4.98 13.53
N GLY A 172 12.46 -5.79 12.47
CA GLY A 172 13.01 -7.15 12.58
C GLY A 172 12.04 -8.14 13.21
N ASP A 173 12.38 -9.42 13.16
CA ASP A 173 11.65 -10.51 13.83
C ASP A 173 10.15 -10.54 13.53
N ALA A 174 9.80 -10.42 12.25
CA ALA A 174 8.43 -10.33 11.76
C ALA A 174 7.59 -9.19 12.37
N ARG A 175 8.24 -8.16 12.97
CA ARG A 175 7.60 -6.98 13.55
C ARG A 175 7.82 -5.75 12.68
N PHE A 176 6.80 -4.92 12.61
CA PHE A 176 6.84 -3.63 11.90
C PHE A 176 5.83 -2.65 12.52
N SER A 177 5.97 -1.38 12.16
CA SER A 177 5.00 -0.34 12.54
C SER A 177 4.56 0.42 11.30
N VAL A 178 3.26 0.72 11.17
CA VAL A 178 2.75 1.66 10.16
C VAL A 178 2.91 3.06 10.74
N VAL A 179 3.81 3.85 10.17
CA VAL A 179 4.16 5.19 10.66
C VAL A 179 3.50 6.31 9.88
N GLY A 180 2.86 5.99 8.75
CA GLY A 180 2.11 6.95 7.96
C GLY A 180 1.33 6.28 6.84
N ARG A 181 0.43 7.04 6.23
CA ARG A 181 -0.35 6.64 5.07
C ARG A 181 -0.44 7.83 4.12
N ILE A 182 -0.34 7.58 2.83
CA ILE A 182 -0.40 8.60 1.78
C ILE A 182 -1.45 8.13 0.77
N ARG A 183 -2.54 8.87 0.68
CA ARG A 183 -3.58 8.66 -0.33
C ARG A 183 -3.21 9.40 -1.61
N ILE A 184 -3.90 9.08 -2.71
CA ILE A 184 -3.67 9.74 -3.99
C ILE A 184 -3.86 11.25 -3.88
N GLU A 185 -4.90 11.69 -3.18
CA GLU A 185 -5.22 13.10 -2.97
C GLU A 185 -4.25 13.86 -2.06
N ASP A 186 -3.44 13.17 -1.29
CA ASP A 186 -2.46 13.80 -0.38
C ASP A 186 -1.20 14.27 -1.11
N TRP A 187 -0.79 13.56 -2.18
CA TRP A 187 0.48 13.77 -2.86
C TRP A 187 0.76 15.21 -3.31
N PRO A 188 -0.23 15.97 -3.85
CA PRO A 188 0.01 17.35 -4.27
C PRO A 188 0.40 18.30 -3.13
N SER A 189 -0.07 18.03 -1.91
CA SER A 189 0.14 18.86 -0.72
C SER A 189 1.48 18.59 -0.01
N LEU A 190 2.12 17.44 -0.27
CA LEU A 190 3.39 17.07 0.36
C LEU A 190 4.55 17.92 -0.15
N LYS A 191 5.47 18.31 0.79
CA LYS A 191 6.61 19.21 0.53
C LYS A 191 7.94 18.58 0.91
#